data_1df83c3e8ad16bfae0421bc5018cf7d2
#
_entry.id   1df83c3e8ad16bfae0421bc5018cf7d2
#
_cell.length_a   1.000
_cell.length_b   1.000
_cell.length_c   1.000
_cell.angle_alpha   90.00
_cell.angle_beta   90.00
_cell.angle_gamma   90.00
#
_symmetry.space_group_name_H-M   'P 1'
#
loop_
_entity.id
_entity.type
_entity.pdbx_description
1 polymer ?
#
loop_
_entity_poly.entity_id
_entity_poly.type
_entity_poly.pdbx_seq_one_letter_code
_entity_poly.pdbx_strand_id
1 'polypeptide(L)'
;MTEQKTKILAAGDFHSDRNLAQKLALVAEKENVDLVILNGDIVDEDKTEGIIGPFVAKNKKVIIIPGNHESVATADFLAELYKISNLHSYYIKFKDVGFFGCGGANIGLTQLTEDEIYETLKRSFEKIKDMPKKVMVTHVHPAGTHMEKFSQFVQGSIGVRRAIEAFNPDILICGHVHEAEGIEELVGKTKVFNVGKKGKIISL
;
A
#
# COMPACT_ATOMS: atom_id res chain seq x y z
N MET A 1 -19.90 -3.33 -24.43
CA MET A 1 -18.46 -3.43 -24.17
C MET A 1 -18.32 -3.68 -22.67
N THR A 2 -17.86 -4.85 -22.26
CA THR A 2 -17.60 -5.14 -20.83
C THR A 2 -16.48 -4.22 -20.37
N GLU A 3 -16.75 -3.34 -19.40
CA GLU A 3 -15.72 -2.54 -18.74
C GLU A 3 -14.63 -3.47 -18.22
N GLN A 4 -13.44 -3.34 -18.76
CA GLN A 4 -12.29 -4.14 -18.33
C GLN A 4 -11.88 -3.65 -16.95
N LYS A 5 -12.21 -4.41 -15.91
CA LYS A 5 -11.89 -4.10 -14.53
C LYS A 5 -10.37 -3.96 -14.35
N THR A 6 -9.95 -2.95 -13.59
CA THR A 6 -8.55 -2.81 -13.22
C THR A 6 -8.15 -3.90 -12.24
N LYS A 7 -7.14 -4.72 -12.59
CA LYS A 7 -6.64 -5.83 -11.77
C LYS A 7 -5.31 -5.44 -11.16
N ILE A 8 -5.18 -5.52 -9.85
CA ILE A 8 -3.96 -5.15 -9.12
C ILE A 8 -3.46 -6.32 -8.28
N LEU A 9 -2.14 -6.43 -8.12
CA LEU A 9 -1.49 -7.20 -7.07
C LEU A 9 -1.03 -6.21 -6.00
N ALA A 10 -1.48 -6.39 -4.76
CA ALA A 10 -1.00 -5.63 -3.61
C ALA A 10 -0.24 -6.56 -2.66
N ALA A 11 0.93 -6.14 -2.18
CA ALA A 11 1.75 -6.89 -1.22
C ALA A 11 2.66 -5.94 -0.45
N GLY A 12 3.13 -6.35 0.72
CA GLY A 12 4.07 -5.59 1.56
C GLY A 12 4.90 -6.49 2.47
N ASP A 13 5.55 -5.89 3.46
CA ASP A 13 6.28 -6.58 4.50
C ASP A 13 7.36 -7.56 3.95
N PHE A 14 8.02 -7.17 2.85
CA PHE A 14 9.02 -8.01 2.17
C PHE A 14 10.29 -8.19 3.01
N HIS A 15 10.70 -7.13 3.73
CA HIS A 15 11.95 -7.15 4.51
C HIS A 15 13.12 -7.71 3.71
N SER A 16 13.31 -7.18 2.51
CA SER A 16 14.39 -7.57 1.59
C SER A 16 14.37 -9.05 1.13
N ASP A 17 13.23 -9.74 1.23
CA ASP A 17 13.09 -11.12 0.71
C ASP A 17 12.98 -11.14 -0.82
N ARG A 18 14.14 -11.35 -1.47
CA ARG A 18 14.25 -11.41 -2.94
C ARG A 18 13.48 -12.61 -3.54
N ASN A 19 13.41 -13.72 -2.83
CA ASN A 19 12.71 -14.91 -3.33
C ASN A 19 11.19 -14.66 -3.35
N LEU A 20 10.68 -14.00 -2.32
CA LEU A 20 9.29 -13.57 -2.28
C LEU A 20 8.97 -12.60 -3.42
N ALA A 21 9.82 -11.60 -3.65
CA ALA A 21 9.66 -10.64 -4.74
C ALA A 21 9.60 -11.33 -6.11
N GLN A 22 10.52 -12.27 -6.39
CA GLN A 22 10.51 -13.05 -7.61
C GLN A 22 9.23 -13.89 -7.77
N LYS A 23 8.80 -14.57 -6.71
CA LYS A 23 7.58 -15.37 -6.70
C LYS A 23 6.34 -14.51 -7.00
N LEU A 24 6.20 -13.37 -6.35
CA LEU A 24 5.06 -12.47 -6.55
C LEU A 24 5.10 -11.79 -7.94
N ALA A 25 6.28 -11.51 -8.47
CA ALA A 25 6.41 -11.01 -9.84
C ALA A 25 5.91 -12.03 -10.89
N LEU A 26 6.17 -13.33 -10.67
CA LEU A 26 5.61 -14.40 -11.51
C LEU A 26 4.08 -14.51 -11.37
N VAL A 27 3.55 -14.31 -10.15
CA VAL A 27 2.11 -14.24 -9.94
C VAL A 27 1.51 -13.05 -10.68
N ALA A 28 2.13 -11.86 -10.59
CA ALA A 28 1.68 -10.67 -11.28
C ALA A 28 1.64 -10.85 -12.81
N GLU A 29 2.64 -11.56 -13.37
CA GLU A 29 2.68 -11.90 -14.79
C GLU A 29 1.58 -12.89 -15.16
N LYS A 30 1.50 -14.04 -14.46
CA LYS A 30 0.52 -15.09 -14.70
C LYS A 30 -0.93 -14.58 -14.62
N GLU A 31 -1.21 -13.78 -13.60
CA GLU A 31 -2.53 -13.20 -13.36
C GLU A 31 -2.83 -12.00 -14.27
N ASN A 32 -1.86 -11.60 -15.09
CA ASN A 32 -1.95 -10.43 -15.98
C ASN A 32 -2.47 -9.18 -15.29
N VAL A 33 -1.88 -8.85 -14.12
CA VAL A 33 -2.28 -7.64 -13.39
C VAL A 33 -1.87 -6.38 -14.14
N ASP A 34 -2.69 -5.34 -14.06
CA ASP A 34 -2.42 -4.03 -14.64
C ASP A 34 -1.40 -3.24 -13.83
N LEU A 35 -1.40 -3.44 -12.50
CA LEU A 35 -0.63 -2.65 -11.54
C LEU A 35 -0.19 -3.50 -10.35
N VAL A 36 0.99 -3.23 -9.83
CA VAL A 36 1.51 -3.79 -8.58
C VAL A 36 1.62 -2.66 -7.55
N ILE A 37 1.15 -2.90 -6.33
CA ILE A 37 1.26 -1.98 -5.19
C ILE A 37 2.08 -2.67 -4.11
N LEU A 38 3.21 -2.05 -3.73
CA LEU A 38 4.04 -2.50 -2.62
C LEU A 38 3.84 -1.52 -1.45
N ASN A 39 3.14 -1.98 -0.41
CA ASN A 39 2.60 -1.10 0.62
C ASN A 39 3.47 -1.01 1.90
N GLY A 40 4.77 -0.95 1.74
CA GLY A 40 5.72 -0.66 2.80
C GLY A 40 6.47 -1.89 3.34
N ASP A 41 7.48 -1.63 4.15
CA ASP A 41 8.45 -2.60 4.64
C ASP A 41 9.01 -3.47 3.50
N ILE A 42 9.37 -2.78 2.41
CA ILE A 42 9.84 -3.39 1.17
C ILE A 42 11.29 -3.82 1.34
N VAL A 43 12.08 -2.96 1.96
CA VAL A 43 13.52 -3.15 2.14
C VAL A 43 13.93 -2.89 3.60
N ASP A 44 14.97 -3.57 4.05
CA ASP A 44 15.65 -3.30 5.31
C ASP A 44 16.93 -2.54 5.00
N GLU A 45 17.05 -1.31 5.53
CA GLU A 45 18.25 -0.44 5.46
C GLU A 45 18.99 -0.52 4.11
N ASP A 46 20.13 -1.26 4.07
CA ASP A 46 21.04 -1.30 2.92
C ASP A 46 20.68 -2.34 1.85
N LYS A 47 19.63 -3.17 2.07
CA LYS A 47 19.31 -4.31 1.21
C LYS A 47 18.21 -4.00 0.20
N THR A 48 18.45 -3.03 -0.67
CA THR A 48 17.46 -2.54 -1.63
C THR A 48 17.37 -3.35 -2.93
N GLU A 49 18.35 -4.19 -3.21
CA GLU A 49 18.45 -4.89 -4.48
C GLU A 49 17.48 -6.08 -4.61
N GLY A 50 16.98 -6.30 -5.82
CA GLY A 50 16.25 -7.52 -6.18
C GLY A 50 14.81 -7.59 -5.70
N ILE A 51 14.25 -6.51 -5.14
CA ILE A 51 12.86 -6.47 -4.67
C ILE A 51 11.93 -5.88 -5.72
N ILE A 52 12.23 -4.72 -6.27
CA ILE A 52 11.39 -4.04 -7.26
C ILE A 52 11.68 -4.55 -8.67
N GLY A 53 12.96 -4.79 -8.99
CA GLY A 53 13.42 -5.21 -10.31
C GLY A 53 12.65 -6.36 -10.94
N PRO A 54 12.30 -7.44 -10.21
CA PRO A 54 11.53 -8.56 -10.76
C PRO A 54 10.18 -8.16 -11.36
N PHE A 55 9.46 -7.22 -10.75
CA PHE A 55 8.17 -6.73 -11.27
C PHE A 55 8.36 -5.86 -12.52
N VAL A 56 9.36 -4.97 -12.49
CA VAL A 56 9.70 -4.11 -13.63
C VAL A 56 10.14 -4.96 -14.84
N ALA A 57 10.94 -6.00 -14.62
CA ALA A 57 11.35 -6.94 -15.65
C ALA A 57 10.18 -7.69 -16.32
N LYS A 58 9.04 -7.80 -15.62
CA LYS A 58 7.79 -8.35 -16.15
C LYS A 58 6.88 -7.28 -16.77
N ASN A 59 7.42 -6.08 -17.05
CA ASN A 59 6.68 -4.93 -17.60
C ASN A 59 5.46 -4.53 -16.78
N LYS A 60 5.53 -4.71 -15.45
CA LYS A 60 4.45 -4.27 -14.57
C LYS A 60 4.65 -2.82 -14.15
N LYS A 61 3.57 -2.06 -14.14
CA LYS A 61 3.56 -0.77 -13.46
C LYS A 61 3.61 -1.02 -11.96
N VAL A 62 4.49 -0.33 -11.26
CA VAL A 62 4.69 -0.50 -9.81
C VAL A 62 4.45 0.83 -9.11
N ILE A 63 3.74 0.76 -8.02
CA ILE A 63 3.57 1.85 -7.05
C ILE A 63 4.13 1.34 -5.72
N ILE A 64 4.88 2.18 -5.03
CA ILE A 64 5.37 1.89 -3.69
C ILE A 64 4.91 2.96 -2.70
N ILE A 65 4.88 2.62 -1.42
CA ILE A 65 4.95 3.53 -0.30
C ILE A 65 6.01 3.02 0.68
N PRO A 66 6.69 3.87 1.47
CA PRO A 66 7.54 3.38 2.54
C PRO A 66 6.70 2.77 3.68
N GLY A 67 7.25 1.76 4.35
CA GLY A 67 6.77 1.29 5.63
C GLY A 67 7.45 2.02 6.79
N ASN A 68 7.55 1.36 7.95
CA ASN A 68 8.27 1.93 9.09
C ASN A 68 9.75 1.51 9.14
N HIS A 69 10.17 0.56 8.31
CA HIS A 69 11.57 0.10 8.21
C HIS A 69 12.40 0.89 7.19
N GLU A 70 11.81 1.50 6.18
CA GLU A 70 12.50 2.37 5.23
C GLU A 70 12.04 3.81 5.32
N SER A 71 12.95 4.74 4.99
CA SER A 71 12.64 6.18 4.95
C SER A 71 11.88 6.57 3.67
N VAL A 72 11.20 7.72 3.71
CA VAL A 72 10.61 8.33 2.51
C VAL A 72 11.68 8.59 1.45
N ALA A 73 12.88 9.03 1.86
CA ALA A 73 14.01 9.25 0.96
C ALA A 73 14.47 7.95 0.27
N THR A 74 14.47 6.83 0.98
CA THR A 74 14.75 5.51 0.39
C THR A 74 13.69 5.14 -0.64
N ALA A 75 12.42 5.34 -0.33
CA ALA A 75 11.33 5.08 -1.28
C ALA A 75 11.42 5.98 -2.52
N ASP A 76 11.76 7.26 -2.36
CA ASP A 76 11.97 8.20 -3.48
C ASP A 76 13.16 7.77 -4.35
N PHE A 77 14.28 7.39 -3.73
CA PHE A 77 15.44 6.86 -4.44
C PHE A 77 15.09 5.61 -5.26
N LEU A 78 14.36 4.66 -4.67
CA LEU A 78 13.91 3.46 -5.36
C LEU A 78 12.93 3.78 -6.50
N ALA A 79 12.04 4.75 -6.28
CA ALA A 79 11.10 5.18 -7.30
C ALA A 79 11.83 5.77 -8.52
N GLU A 80 12.83 6.61 -8.30
CA GLU A 80 13.66 7.18 -9.36
C GLU A 80 14.49 6.10 -10.08
N LEU A 81 15.19 5.25 -9.32
CA LEU A 81 16.06 4.19 -9.84
C LEU A 81 15.31 3.23 -10.78
N TYR A 82 14.11 2.81 -10.40
CA TYR A 82 13.31 1.85 -11.16
C TYR A 82 12.27 2.50 -12.07
N LYS A 83 12.21 3.84 -12.12
CA LYS A 83 11.22 4.63 -12.88
C LYS A 83 9.77 4.22 -12.55
N ILE A 84 9.49 4.11 -11.28
CA ILE A 84 8.19 3.77 -10.70
C ILE A 84 7.67 4.96 -9.88
N SER A 85 6.56 4.80 -9.17
CA SER A 85 5.97 5.91 -8.40
C SER A 85 5.97 5.62 -6.91
N ASN A 86 6.45 6.59 -6.10
CA ASN A 86 6.18 6.64 -4.67
C ASN A 86 4.83 7.35 -4.45
N LEU A 87 3.92 6.70 -3.73
CA LEU A 87 2.57 7.22 -3.48
C LEU A 87 2.47 7.98 -2.14
N HIS A 88 3.53 7.96 -1.32
CA HIS A 88 3.54 8.71 -0.06
C HIS A 88 3.32 10.21 -0.33
N SER A 89 2.27 10.79 0.26
CA SER A 89 1.89 12.20 0.04
C SER A 89 1.57 12.55 -1.42
N TYR A 90 1.30 11.54 -2.26
CA TYR A 90 1.04 11.73 -3.69
C TYR A 90 -0.22 10.97 -4.13
N TYR A 91 -0.57 11.11 -5.41
CA TYR A 91 -1.73 10.45 -6.01
C TYR A 91 -1.40 9.96 -7.42
N ILE A 92 -2.14 8.93 -7.85
CA ILE A 92 -2.04 8.39 -9.20
C ILE A 92 -3.46 8.18 -9.72
N LYS A 93 -3.71 8.59 -10.97
CA LYS A 93 -4.93 8.27 -11.70
C LYS A 93 -4.61 7.20 -12.73
N PHE A 94 -5.28 6.08 -12.65
CA PHE A 94 -5.10 4.96 -13.57
C PHE A 94 -6.46 4.42 -13.99
N LYS A 95 -6.80 4.57 -15.29
CA LYS A 95 -8.15 4.31 -15.82
C LYS A 95 -9.20 5.10 -15.01
N ASP A 96 -10.19 4.42 -14.45
CA ASP A 96 -11.27 5.00 -13.63
C ASP A 96 -10.95 5.03 -12.11
N VAL A 97 -9.73 4.65 -11.72
CA VAL A 97 -9.32 4.53 -10.31
C VAL A 97 -8.34 5.62 -9.92
N GLY A 98 -8.62 6.30 -8.80
CA GLY A 98 -7.70 7.19 -8.12
C GLY A 98 -7.02 6.47 -6.95
N PHE A 99 -5.69 6.47 -6.94
CA PHE A 99 -4.88 5.95 -5.84
C PHE A 99 -4.29 7.13 -5.05
N PHE A 100 -4.30 7.04 -3.74
CA PHE A 100 -3.68 8.01 -2.85
C PHE A 100 -3.13 7.30 -1.62
N GLY A 101 -2.09 7.83 -0.99
CA GLY A 101 -1.46 7.07 0.07
C GLY A 101 -0.60 7.87 1.04
N CYS A 102 -0.33 7.20 2.16
CA CYS A 102 0.58 7.64 3.19
C CYS A 102 1.41 6.43 3.66
N GLY A 103 2.72 6.48 3.44
CA GLY A 103 3.66 5.52 4.01
C GLY A 103 4.08 5.92 5.42
N GLY A 104 4.95 5.10 6.02
CA GLY A 104 5.30 5.19 7.43
C GLY A 104 4.23 4.56 8.33
N ALA A 105 4.45 4.65 9.61
CA ALA A 105 3.51 4.19 10.63
C ALA A 105 3.54 5.12 11.85
N ASN A 106 2.69 4.85 12.83
CA ASN A 106 2.69 5.55 14.12
C ASN A 106 3.76 5.02 15.09
N ILE A 107 4.63 4.14 14.61
CA ILE A 107 5.78 3.54 15.32
C ILE A 107 6.91 3.22 14.33
N GLY A 108 8.15 3.14 14.79
CA GLY A 108 9.31 2.71 13.99
C GLY A 108 10.20 3.85 13.49
N LEU A 109 11.08 3.57 12.51
CA LEU A 109 12.03 4.55 11.98
C LEU A 109 11.35 5.69 11.23
N THR A 110 10.39 5.36 10.38
CA THR A 110 9.56 6.36 9.67
C THR A 110 8.24 6.55 10.42
N GLN A 111 8.38 7.12 11.62
CA GLN A 111 7.24 7.42 12.47
C GLN A 111 6.59 8.75 12.10
N LEU A 112 5.27 8.73 12.00
CA LEU A 112 4.43 9.89 11.79
C LEU A 112 3.42 10.02 12.93
N THR A 113 3.08 11.24 13.28
CA THR A 113 1.94 11.51 14.16
C THR A 113 0.63 11.21 13.45
N GLU A 114 -0.43 10.95 14.20
CA GLU A 114 -1.75 10.67 13.65
C GLU A 114 -2.31 11.83 12.80
N ASP A 115 -1.97 13.06 13.15
CA ASP A 115 -2.36 14.25 12.37
C ASP A 115 -1.54 14.35 11.07
N GLU A 116 -0.25 14.03 11.09
CA GLU A 116 0.58 13.99 9.86
C GLU A 116 0.06 12.91 8.89
N ILE A 117 -0.30 11.73 9.39
CA ILE A 117 -0.91 10.67 8.58
C ILE A 117 -2.19 11.18 7.93
N TYR A 118 -3.10 11.75 8.73
CA TYR A 118 -4.38 12.26 8.23
C TYR A 118 -4.21 13.38 7.20
N GLU A 119 -3.40 14.40 7.48
CA GLU A 119 -3.20 15.53 6.57
C GLU A 119 -2.46 15.13 5.28
N THR A 120 -1.56 14.14 5.36
CA THR A 120 -0.90 13.55 4.18
C THR A 120 -1.91 12.86 3.27
N LEU A 121 -2.79 12.04 3.83
CA LEU A 121 -3.88 11.38 3.09
C LEU A 121 -4.86 12.40 2.51
N LYS A 122 -5.23 13.43 3.26
CA LYS A 122 -6.15 14.47 2.82
C LYS A 122 -5.62 15.25 1.61
N ARG A 123 -4.35 15.67 1.66
CA ARG A 123 -3.74 16.40 0.53
C ARG A 123 -3.75 15.62 -0.77
N SER A 124 -3.44 14.33 -0.70
CA SER A 124 -3.43 13.45 -1.87
C SER A 124 -4.85 13.09 -2.32
N PHE A 125 -5.78 12.87 -1.40
CA PHE A 125 -7.20 12.62 -1.69
C PHE A 125 -7.86 13.75 -2.49
N GLU A 126 -7.62 15.02 -2.12
CA GLU A 126 -8.19 16.19 -2.82
C GLU A 126 -7.91 16.19 -4.34
N LYS A 127 -6.84 15.54 -4.78
CA LYS A 127 -6.46 15.44 -6.19
C LYS A 127 -7.21 14.36 -6.97
N ILE A 128 -7.86 13.43 -6.24
CA ILE A 128 -8.56 12.28 -6.83
C ILE A 128 -10.03 12.17 -6.37
N LYS A 129 -10.52 13.12 -5.60
CA LYS A 129 -11.87 13.06 -5.00
C LYS A 129 -13.00 12.84 -6.02
N ASP A 130 -12.82 13.32 -7.25
CA ASP A 130 -13.78 13.19 -8.34
C ASP A 130 -13.64 11.88 -9.14
N MET A 131 -12.68 11.02 -8.78
CA MET A 131 -12.52 9.73 -9.44
C MET A 131 -13.67 8.79 -9.07
N PRO A 132 -14.17 7.98 -10.03
CA PRO A 132 -15.24 7.02 -9.77
C PRO A 132 -14.93 6.02 -8.68
N LYS A 133 -13.69 5.51 -8.67
CA LYS A 133 -13.17 4.57 -7.64
C LYS A 133 -11.96 5.15 -6.95
N LYS A 134 -11.85 4.94 -5.65
CA LYS A 134 -10.81 5.50 -4.79
C LYS A 134 -10.16 4.40 -3.96
N VAL A 135 -8.86 4.22 -4.15
CA VAL A 135 -8.06 3.25 -3.40
C VAL A 135 -7.08 4.00 -2.52
N MET A 136 -7.23 3.87 -1.23
CA MET A 136 -6.30 4.35 -0.22
C MET A 136 -5.23 3.29 0.04
N VAL A 137 -3.97 3.69 0.11
CA VAL A 137 -2.84 2.80 0.40
C VAL A 137 -2.09 3.34 1.60
N THR A 138 -1.99 2.53 2.64
CA THR A 138 -1.19 2.85 3.83
C THR A 138 -0.32 1.65 4.19
N HIS A 139 0.75 1.88 4.95
CA HIS A 139 1.44 0.75 5.56
C HIS A 139 0.69 0.31 6.83
N VAL A 140 0.45 1.23 7.75
CA VAL A 140 -0.27 0.95 9.00
C VAL A 140 -1.77 0.73 8.77
N HIS A 141 -2.38 -0.17 9.51
CA HIS A 141 -3.80 -0.45 9.51
C HIS A 141 -4.61 0.60 10.29
N PRO A 142 -5.92 0.75 10.05
CA PRO A 142 -6.77 1.69 10.78
C PRO A 142 -7.07 1.22 12.21
N ALA A 143 -7.17 2.15 13.14
CA ALA A 143 -7.57 1.87 14.52
C ALA A 143 -9.00 1.30 14.62
N GLY A 144 -9.24 0.47 15.64
CA GLY A 144 -10.54 -0.13 15.93
C GLY A 144 -10.92 -1.26 14.97
N THR A 145 -9.94 -1.91 14.36
CA THR A 145 -10.13 -3.06 13.47
C THR A 145 -9.83 -4.38 14.18
N HIS A 146 -10.26 -5.50 13.57
CA HIS A 146 -9.91 -6.81 14.09
C HIS A 146 -8.41 -7.10 14.03
N MET A 147 -7.66 -6.41 13.17
CA MET A 147 -6.22 -6.55 13.03
C MET A 147 -5.48 -6.23 14.33
N GLU A 148 -5.97 -5.27 15.14
CA GLU A 148 -5.39 -4.94 16.45
C GLU A 148 -5.43 -6.10 17.46
N LYS A 149 -6.32 -7.08 17.27
CA LYS A 149 -6.40 -8.24 18.15
C LYS A 149 -5.25 -9.23 17.98
N PHE A 150 -4.51 -9.11 16.87
CA PHE A 150 -3.40 -9.99 16.53
C PHE A 150 -2.05 -9.47 17.01
N SER A 151 -1.98 -8.20 17.41
CA SER A 151 -0.77 -7.64 18.01
C SER A 151 -1.12 -6.81 19.25
N GLN A 152 -0.50 -7.14 20.37
CA GLN A 152 -0.62 -6.34 21.60
C GLN A 152 0.26 -5.09 21.58
N PHE A 153 1.21 -5.02 20.66
CA PHE A 153 2.24 -3.98 20.60
C PHE A 153 2.03 -2.97 19.48
N VAL A 154 1.26 -3.34 18.46
CA VAL A 154 1.04 -2.51 17.28
C VAL A 154 -0.41 -2.05 17.26
N GLN A 155 -0.61 -0.79 17.62
CA GLN A 155 -1.93 -0.17 17.55
C GLN A 155 -2.20 0.35 16.15
N GLY A 156 -3.46 0.25 15.70
CA GLY A 156 -3.90 0.85 14.46
C GLY A 156 -3.85 2.38 14.50
N SER A 157 -3.75 3.00 13.35
CA SER A 157 -3.70 4.45 13.23
C SER A 157 -5.09 5.09 13.32
N ILE A 158 -5.23 6.03 14.25
CA ILE A 158 -6.41 6.90 14.37
C ILE A 158 -6.49 7.83 13.15
N GLY A 159 -5.36 8.30 12.62
CA GLY A 159 -5.29 9.14 11.43
C GLY A 159 -5.83 8.44 10.19
N VAL A 160 -5.47 7.15 9.99
CA VAL A 160 -6.03 6.31 8.92
C VAL A 160 -7.53 6.09 9.13
N ARG A 161 -7.98 5.84 10.37
CA ARG A 161 -9.39 5.67 10.69
C ARG A 161 -10.19 6.92 10.36
N ARG A 162 -9.72 8.10 10.76
CA ARG A 162 -10.33 9.40 10.43
C ARG A 162 -10.40 9.62 8.92
N ALA A 163 -9.35 9.24 8.19
CA ALA A 163 -9.31 9.35 6.73
C ALA A 163 -10.37 8.46 6.06
N ILE A 164 -10.58 7.23 6.53
CA ILE A 164 -11.66 6.37 6.04
C ILE A 164 -13.02 7.05 6.25
N GLU A 165 -13.28 7.56 7.45
CA GLU A 165 -14.55 8.18 7.81
C GLU A 165 -14.82 9.47 7.02
N ALA A 166 -13.78 10.26 6.76
CA ALA A 166 -13.91 11.53 6.04
C ALA A 166 -13.98 11.36 4.51
N PHE A 167 -13.21 10.43 3.94
CA PHE A 167 -13.02 10.33 2.48
C PHE A 167 -13.81 9.19 1.86
N ASN A 168 -14.26 8.22 2.65
CA ASN A 168 -15.01 7.04 2.20
C ASN A 168 -14.38 6.37 0.95
N PRO A 169 -13.09 5.96 0.98
CA PRO A 169 -12.50 5.23 -0.13
C PRO A 169 -13.21 3.90 -0.31
N ASP A 170 -13.24 3.38 -1.54
CA ASP A 170 -13.84 2.07 -1.82
C ASP A 170 -13.01 0.95 -1.19
N ILE A 171 -11.68 1.12 -1.22
CA ILE A 171 -10.71 0.15 -0.71
C ILE A 171 -9.61 0.85 0.07
N LEU A 172 -9.19 0.23 1.17
CA LEU A 172 -7.91 0.47 1.84
C LEU A 172 -7.04 -0.79 1.73
N ILE A 173 -5.80 -0.59 1.28
CA ILE A 173 -4.74 -1.59 1.30
C ILE A 173 -3.79 -1.21 2.44
N CYS A 174 -3.56 -2.13 3.38
CA CYS A 174 -2.62 -1.95 4.49
C CYS A 174 -1.80 -3.23 4.74
N GLY A 175 -0.86 -3.19 5.67
CA GLY A 175 0.03 -4.28 6.11
C GLY A 175 0.43 -4.11 7.57
N HIS A 176 1.74 -4.16 7.86
CA HIS A 176 2.38 -3.87 9.14
C HIS A 176 2.17 -4.92 10.24
N VAL A 177 0.95 -5.40 10.46
CA VAL A 177 0.68 -6.50 11.42
C VAL A 177 0.76 -7.83 10.70
N HIS A 178 1.91 -8.48 10.79
CA HIS A 178 2.17 -9.73 10.06
C HIS A 178 1.22 -10.86 10.45
N GLU A 179 0.85 -10.93 11.74
CA GLU A 179 -0.08 -11.92 12.28
C GLU A 179 -1.52 -11.72 11.76
N ALA A 180 -1.82 -10.52 11.26
CA ALA A 180 -3.12 -10.18 10.67
C ALA A 180 -3.13 -10.31 9.14
N GLU A 181 -2.09 -10.89 8.54
CA GLU A 181 -1.99 -11.07 7.10
C GLU A 181 -3.18 -11.82 6.52
N GLY A 182 -3.77 -11.27 5.47
CA GLY A 182 -4.93 -11.83 4.79
C GLY A 182 -6.27 -11.50 5.43
N ILE A 183 -6.29 -10.75 6.55
CA ILE A 183 -7.55 -10.27 7.12
C ILE A 183 -8.20 -9.26 6.20
N GLU A 184 -9.50 -9.43 6.02
CA GLU A 184 -10.39 -8.56 5.27
C GLU A 184 -11.56 -8.16 6.15
N GLU A 185 -11.83 -6.87 6.23
CA GLU A 185 -12.97 -6.37 6.99
C GLU A 185 -13.59 -5.13 6.37
N LEU A 186 -14.75 -4.73 6.85
CA LEU A 186 -15.42 -3.50 6.47
C LEU A 186 -15.27 -2.47 7.58
N VAL A 187 -14.78 -1.29 7.24
CA VAL A 187 -14.79 -0.10 8.09
C VAL A 187 -15.72 0.92 7.44
N GLY A 188 -16.91 1.05 7.98
CA GLY A 188 -17.98 1.77 7.28
C GLY A 188 -18.33 1.09 5.94
N LYS A 189 -18.08 1.79 4.83
CA LYS A 189 -18.27 1.24 3.47
C LYS A 189 -16.95 0.79 2.81
N THR A 190 -15.83 1.11 3.42
CA THR A 190 -14.50 0.82 2.90
C THR A 190 -14.13 -0.64 3.16
N LYS A 191 -13.75 -1.36 2.11
CA LYS A 191 -13.13 -2.69 2.23
C LYS A 191 -11.67 -2.53 2.61
N VAL A 192 -11.27 -3.07 3.75
CA VAL A 192 -9.90 -3.00 4.27
C VAL A 192 -9.23 -4.36 4.08
N PHE A 193 -8.04 -4.35 3.47
CA PHE A 193 -7.24 -5.55 3.22
C PHE A 193 -5.87 -5.41 3.87
N ASN A 194 -5.53 -6.30 4.81
CA ASN A 194 -4.13 -6.52 5.20
C ASN A 194 -3.52 -7.51 4.21
N VAL A 195 -2.64 -7.03 3.33
CA VAL A 195 -2.16 -7.86 2.22
C VAL A 195 -0.87 -8.62 2.54
N GLY A 196 -0.02 -8.10 3.45
CA GLY A 196 1.21 -8.73 3.91
C GLY A 196 2.08 -9.35 2.81
N LYS A 197 2.85 -10.38 3.19
CA LYS A 197 3.79 -11.11 2.30
C LYS A 197 3.12 -12.00 1.26
N LYS A 198 1.94 -12.55 1.57
CA LYS A 198 1.21 -13.41 0.62
C LYS A 198 0.73 -12.64 -0.60
N GLY A 199 0.49 -11.36 -0.40
CA GLY A 199 -0.10 -10.52 -1.40
C GLY A 199 -1.55 -10.89 -1.73
N LYS A 200 -2.23 -9.97 -2.39
CA LYS A 200 -3.63 -10.13 -2.78
C LYS A 200 -3.87 -9.62 -4.19
N ILE A 201 -4.58 -10.41 -4.99
CA ILE A 201 -5.13 -9.94 -6.27
C ILE A 201 -6.49 -9.28 -6.00
N ILE A 202 -6.64 -8.04 -6.44
CA ILE A 202 -7.85 -7.24 -6.26
C ILE A 202 -8.34 -6.80 -7.65
N SER A 203 -9.61 -7.00 -7.92
CA SER A 203 -10.28 -6.52 -9.15
C SER A 203 -11.22 -5.37 -8.79
N LEU A 204 -11.00 -4.22 -9.43
CA LEU A 204 -11.69 -2.96 -9.20
C LEU A 204 -12.76 -2.70 -10.25
#